data_392031842f6289ca1ff85b30c1a0cd96
#
_entry.id   392031842f6289ca1ff85b30c1a0cd96
#
_cell.length_a   1.000
_cell.length_b   1.000
_cell.length_c   1.000
_cell.angle_alpha   90.00
_cell.angle_beta   90.00
_cell.angle_gamma   90.00
#
_symmetry.space_group_name_H-M   'P 1'
#
loop_
_entity.id
_entity.type
_entity.pdbx_description
1 polymer ?
#
loop_
_entity_poly.entity_id
_entity_poly.type
_entity_poly.pdbx_seq_one_letter_code
_entity_poly.pdbx_strand_id
1 'polypeptide(L)'
;MTSNTGFPVASASAAPPTWWHLVDQALPSETIAVTANPSTSWTVTRGAEGTTPVAHAAGATYYAVVSAGDYAAFGQPGSTGGATVAGLGLGLATANPAYCITSSAASNEQLNVMLCTAVVSRTVTTLGALIGTAGVTAGVGANELGLYTEAGTLVAQTGDMTTAFSTLGFAEGAIANPGSITSFSLIAGANYYLASLVSFSGTQPHFAGVAALTQTYALNGHYMSRFLGSQATMPGTITPSSMSAQPTTILFYAR
;
A
#
# COMPACT_ATOMS: atom_id res chain seq x y z
N MET A 1 -17.40 22.42 14.57
CA MET A 1 -17.01 22.96 13.24
C MET A 1 -18.15 23.80 12.72
N THR A 2 -17.90 25.06 12.38
CA THR A 2 -18.88 25.93 11.73
C THR A 2 -18.63 25.92 10.22
N SER A 3 -19.64 25.55 9.44
CA SER A 3 -19.61 25.66 7.98
C SER A 3 -20.00 27.09 7.60
N ASN A 4 -19.26 27.72 6.70
CA ASN A 4 -19.61 29.02 6.13
C ASN A 4 -19.84 28.85 4.62
N THR A 5 -21.05 29.14 4.18
CA THR A 5 -21.41 29.22 2.76
C THR A 5 -21.29 30.68 2.32
N GLY A 6 -20.60 30.91 1.20
CA GLY A 6 -20.44 32.28 0.69
C GLY A 6 -19.19 33.00 1.16
N PHE A 7 -18.11 32.28 1.41
CA PHE A 7 -16.79 32.86 1.64
C PHE A 7 -16.36 33.65 0.39
N PRO A 8 -16.40 34.99 0.40
CA PRO A 8 -16.19 35.79 -0.80
C PRO A 8 -14.71 35.80 -1.20
N VAL A 9 -14.44 35.62 -2.47
CA VAL A 9 -13.09 35.67 -3.06
C VAL A 9 -13.05 36.75 -4.10
N ALA A 10 -12.29 37.81 -3.87
CA ALA A 10 -12.21 38.96 -4.77
C ALA A 10 -11.49 38.63 -6.09
N SER A 11 -10.50 37.77 -6.07
CA SER A 11 -9.81 37.27 -7.24
C SER A 11 -9.10 35.95 -6.90
N ALA A 12 -9.25 34.95 -7.75
CA ALA A 12 -8.43 33.75 -7.75
C ALA A 12 -7.90 33.56 -9.17
N SER A 13 -6.60 33.38 -9.32
CA SER A 13 -6.00 33.04 -10.62
C SER A 13 -6.42 31.66 -11.11
N ALA A 14 -6.79 30.79 -10.17
CA ALA A 14 -7.48 29.53 -10.38
C ALA A 14 -8.30 29.19 -9.13
N ALA A 15 -9.48 28.60 -9.29
CA ALA A 15 -10.23 28.07 -8.16
C ALA A 15 -9.45 26.89 -7.56
N PRO A 16 -9.13 26.89 -6.25
CA PRO A 16 -8.44 25.75 -5.65
C PRO A 16 -9.33 24.51 -5.71
N PRO A 17 -8.74 23.32 -5.75
CA PRO A 17 -9.49 22.08 -5.57
C PRO A 17 -10.24 22.10 -4.23
N THR A 18 -11.36 21.40 -4.15
CA THR A 18 -12.21 21.33 -2.94
C THR A 18 -11.58 20.66 -1.72
N TRP A 19 -10.35 20.19 -1.82
CA TRP A 19 -9.58 19.54 -0.74
C TRP A 19 -8.44 20.42 -0.21
N TRP A 20 -8.34 21.68 -0.65
CA TRP A 20 -7.27 22.58 -0.19
C TRP A 20 -7.57 23.15 1.19
N HIS A 21 -6.49 23.32 1.95
CA HIS A 21 -6.49 24.07 3.19
C HIS A 21 -5.90 25.46 2.96
N LEU A 22 -6.50 26.44 3.63
CA LEU A 22 -6.10 27.84 3.56
C LEU A 22 -5.74 28.33 4.97
N VAL A 23 -4.77 29.23 5.04
CA VAL A 23 -4.47 30.03 6.24
C VAL A 23 -4.43 31.51 5.86
N ASP A 24 -4.90 32.36 6.78
CA ASP A 24 -4.76 33.81 6.66
C ASP A 24 -3.30 34.20 6.89
N GLN A 25 -2.75 35.01 5.99
CA GLN A 25 -1.38 35.50 6.10
C GLN A 25 -1.12 36.24 7.42
N ALA A 26 -2.08 37.02 7.88
CA ALA A 26 -1.97 37.83 9.11
C ALA A 26 -2.31 37.03 10.38
N LEU A 27 -3.12 35.97 10.27
CA LEU A 27 -3.63 35.16 11.38
C LEU A 27 -3.51 33.66 11.06
N PRO A 28 -2.29 33.11 11.03
CA PRO A 28 -2.07 31.72 10.58
C PRO A 28 -2.51 30.65 11.60
N SER A 29 -3.19 31.04 12.67
CA SER A 29 -3.62 30.13 13.75
C SER A 29 -4.86 29.30 13.41
N GLU A 30 -5.57 29.64 12.33
CA GLU A 30 -6.71 28.87 11.84
C GLU A 30 -6.44 28.22 10.51
N THR A 31 -6.78 26.95 10.39
CA THR A 31 -6.86 26.22 9.12
C THR A 31 -8.30 26.19 8.63
N ILE A 32 -8.51 26.58 7.37
CA ILE A 32 -9.82 26.64 6.71
C ILE A 32 -9.80 25.62 5.56
N ALA A 33 -10.71 24.65 5.58
CA ALA A 33 -10.84 23.67 4.50
C ALA A 33 -11.86 24.14 3.46
N VAL A 34 -11.47 24.18 2.17
CA VAL A 34 -12.38 24.49 1.06
C VAL A 34 -13.16 23.22 0.71
N THR A 35 -14.48 23.28 0.83
CA THR A 35 -15.38 22.14 0.56
C THR A 35 -16.15 22.27 -0.74
N ALA A 36 -16.34 23.50 -1.25
CA ALA A 36 -16.85 23.78 -2.58
C ALA A 36 -16.35 25.14 -3.07
N ASN A 37 -16.10 25.28 -4.35
CA ASN A 37 -15.48 26.46 -4.96
C ASN A 37 -16.18 26.98 -6.22
N PRO A 38 -17.49 27.28 -6.21
CA PRO A 38 -18.18 27.84 -7.35
C PRO A 38 -17.73 29.29 -7.58
N SER A 39 -16.77 29.50 -8.49
CA SER A 39 -16.26 30.81 -8.95
C SER A 39 -15.84 31.81 -7.83
N THR A 40 -16.66 32.78 -7.48
CA THR A 40 -16.30 33.89 -6.56
C THR A 40 -16.83 33.71 -5.13
N SER A 41 -17.48 32.60 -4.82
CA SER A 41 -18.00 32.31 -3.50
C SER A 41 -17.71 30.85 -3.13
N TRP A 42 -16.92 30.65 -2.12
CA TRP A 42 -16.49 29.32 -1.70
C TRP A 42 -17.25 28.84 -0.48
N THR A 43 -17.51 27.55 -0.40
CA THR A 43 -17.96 26.92 0.83
C THR A 43 -16.77 26.40 1.59
N VAL A 44 -16.66 26.75 2.86
CA VAL A 44 -15.50 26.39 3.65
C VAL A 44 -15.91 25.81 5.00
N THR A 45 -15.08 24.96 5.57
CA THR A 45 -15.16 24.53 6.97
C THR A 45 -14.10 25.29 7.76
N ARG A 46 -14.55 26.05 8.75
CA ARG A 46 -13.72 26.84 9.67
C ARG A 46 -13.15 25.95 10.78
N GLY A 47 -11.97 26.29 11.27
CA GLY A 47 -11.32 25.52 12.33
C GLY A 47 -11.01 24.07 11.94
N ALA A 48 -10.63 23.85 10.69
CA ALA A 48 -10.25 22.53 10.22
C ALA A 48 -9.05 22.00 11.01
N GLU A 49 -8.91 20.68 11.05
CA GLU A 49 -7.81 19.98 11.74
C GLU A 49 -7.64 20.33 13.22
N GLY A 50 -8.75 20.66 13.90
CA GLY A 50 -8.73 20.97 15.33
C GLY A 50 -8.26 22.38 15.67
N THR A 51 -8.03 23.24 14.69
CA THR A 51 -7.75 24.66 14.93
C THR A 51 -9.02 25.41 15.39
N THR A 52 -8.85 26.56 16.05
CA THR A 52 -9.97 27.37 16.52
C THR A 52 -10.32 28.43 15.48
N PRO A 53 -11.60 28.56 15.07
CA PRO A 53 -12.03 29.65 14.20
C PRO A 53 -11.76 31.03 14.81
N VAL A 54 -11.13 31.93 14.04
CA VAL A 54 -10.84 33.32 14.45
C VAL A 54 -11.48 34.30 13.48
N ALA A 55 -11.72 35.56 13.91
CA ALA A 55 -12.24 36.59 13.02
C ALA A 55 -11.16 37.08 12.07
N HIS A 56 -11.46 37.08 10.75
CA HIS A 56 -10.58 37.61 9.72
C HIS A 56 -11.05 38.98 9.24
N ALA A 57 -10.10 39.85 8.89
CA ALA A 57 -10.41 41.16 8.37
C ALA A 57 -11.01 41.07 6.93
N ALA A 58 -11.85 42.02 6.56
CA ALA A 58 -12.26 42.15 5.18
C ALA A 58 -11.02 42.45 4.29
N GLY A 59 -10.88 41.72 3.19
CA GLY A 59 -9.71 41.80 2.32
C GLY A 59 -8.48 41.03 2.80
N ALA A 60 -8.61 40.14 3.79
CA ALA A 60 -7.53 39.26 4.22
C ALA A 60 -6.99 38.41 3.07
N THR A 61 -5.67 38.24 3.04
CA THR A 61 -4.99 37.39 2.05
C THR A 61 -4.81 35.99 2.60
N TYR A 62 -5.22 35.00 1.83
CA TYR A 62 -5.10 33.59 2.20
C TYR A 62 -4.09 32.88 1.32
N TYR A 63 -3.30 32.01 1.94
CA TYR A 63 -2.42 31.09 1.24
C TYR A 63 -2.98 29.67 1.30
N ALA A 64 -2.84 28.95 0.19
CA ALA A 64 -3.01 27.51 0.20
C ALA A 64 -1.83 26.87 0.95
N VAL A 65 -2.12 25.99 1.85
CA VAL A 65 -1.13 25.27 2.67
C VAL A 65 -1.35 23.77 2.58
N VAL A 66 -0.27 23.04 2.72
CA VAL A 66 -0.32 21.60 2.99
C VAL A 66 -0.42 21.46 4.50
N SER A 67 -1.56 20.99 4.97
CA SER A 67 -1.82 20.82 6.39
C SER A 67 -1.15 19.55 6.94
N ALA A 68 -1.16 19.38 8.26
CA ALA A 68 -0.70 18.16 8.91
C ALA A 68 -1.53 16.94 8.48
N GLY A 69 -2.84 17.12 8.25
CA GLY A 69 -3.71 16.08 7.73
C GLY A 69 -3.43 15.74 6.27
N ASP A 70 -3.16 16.76 5.43
CA ASP A 70 -2.72 16.54 4.05
C ASP A 70 -1.38 15.79 4.04
N TYR A 71 -0.42 16.22 4.87
CA TYR A 71 0.86 15.55 5.00
C TYR A 71 0.70 14.11 5.51
N ALA A 72 -0.17 13.88 6.49
CA ALA A 72 -0.51 12.54 6.94
C ALA A 72 -1.17 11.71 5.84
N ALA A 73 -2.00 12.32 5.00
CA ALA A 73 -2.59 11.67 3.84
C ALA A 73 -1.58 11.39 2.72
N PHE A 74 -0.58 12.27 2.52
CA PHE A 74 0.47 12.13 1.49
C PHE A 74 1.73 11.42 2.00
N GLY A 75 2.07 11.59 3.27
CA GLY A 75 3.38 11.27 3.83
C GLY A 75 3.51 9.93 4.53
N GLN A 76 2.44 9.15 4.67
CA GLN A 76 2.59 7.79 5.20
C GLN A 76 3.33 6.93 4.17
N PRO A 77 4.40 6.22 4.54
CA PRO A 77 4.94 5.14 3.71
C PRO A 77 3.80 4.15 3.42
N GLY A 78 3.24 4.18 2.19
CA GLY A 78 2.01 3.49 1.80
C GLY A 78 0.82 4.40 1.50
N SER A 79 0.86 5.71 1.86
CA SER A 79 -0.12 6.71 1.46
C SER A 79 0.49 7.61 0.39
N THR A 80 0.43 7.21 -0.82
CA THR A 80 0.80 8.04 -1.97
C THR A 80 -0.45 8.60 -2.61
N GLY A 81 -0.39 9.86 -2.96
CA GLY A 81 -1.50 10.65 -3.47
C GLY A 81 -2.39 9.88 -4.44
N GLY A 82 -3.60 9.60 -4.04
CA GLY A 82 -4.65 8.97 -4.83
C GLY A 82 -4.84 7.46 -4.69
N ALA A 83 -3.85 6.71 -4.23
CA ALA A 83 -3.98 5.26 -4.06
C ALA A 83 -3.34 4.78 -2.75
N THR A 84 -3.93 5.12 -1.62
CA THR A 84 -3.54 4.50 -0.35
C THR A 84 -3.86 3.01 -0.40
N VAL A 85 -3.08 2.19 0.30
CA VAL A 85 -3.38 0.76 0.48
C VAL A 85 -4.84 0.57 0.91
N ALA A 86 -5.33 1.39 1.85
CA ALA A 86 -6.72 1.39 2.30
C ALA A 86 -7.70 1.89 1.22
N GLY A 87 -7.36 2.93 0.45
CA GLY A 87 -8.17 3.49 -0.64
C GLY A 87 -8.34 2.54 -1.83
N LEU A 88 -7.36 1.65 -2.04
CA LEU A 88 -7.45 0.55 -3.01
C LEU A 88 -8.20 -0.68 -2.44
N GLY A 89 -8.73 -0.59 -1.24
CA GLY A 89 -9.39 -1.72 -0.59
C GLY A 89 -8.43 -2.82 -0.14
N LEU A 90 -7.13 -2.53 -0.02
CA LEU A 90 -6.13 -3.48 0.43
C LEU A 90 -5.96 -3.42 1.95
N GLY A 91 -5.79 -4.55 2.60
CA GLY A 91 -5.44 -4.65 4.03
C GLY A 91 -3.93 -4.56 4.26
N LEU A 92 -3.16 -5.10 3.32
CA LEU A 92 -1.70 -5.09 3.27
C LEU A 92 -1.24 -4.84 1.84
N ALA A 93 -0.10 -4.18 1.67
CA ALA A 93 0.68 -4.18 0.44
C ALA A 93 2.16 -3.93 0.75
N THR A 94 3.04 -4.58 0.01
CA THR A 94 4.49 -4.46 0.17
C THR A 94 5.06 -3.26 -0.56
N ALA A 95 4.34 -2.75 -1.56
CA ALA A 95 4.69 -1.56 -2.33
C ALA A 95 3.41 -0.88 -2.83
N ASN A 96 3.53 0.36 -3.29
CA ASN A 96 2.43 1.02 -3.97
C ASN A 96 2.40 0.59 -5.44
N PRO A 97 1.25 0.11 -5.96
CA PRO A 97 1.11 -0.32 -7.35
C PRO A 97 1.53 0.74 -8.38
N ALA A 98 1.31 2.03 -8.09
CA ALA A 98 1.64 3.14 -8.99
C ALA A 98 3.15 3.31 -9.24
N TYR A 99 4.00 2.75 -8.36
CA TYR A 99 5.47 2.84 -8.47
C TYR A 99 6.13 1.52 -8.88
N CYS A 100 5.35 0.49 -9.16
CA CYS A 100 5.86 -0.82 -9.58
C CYS A 100 6.27 -0.78 -11.05
N ILE A 101 7.38 -0.13 -11.34
CA ILE A 101 7.94 0.06 -12.70
C ILE A 101 9.09 -0.88 -13.02
N THR A 102 9.56 -1.67 -12.05
CA THR A 102 10.57 -2.70 -12.26
C THR A 102 9.93 -4.07 -12.26
N SER A 103 10.60 -5.04 -12.89
CA SER A 103 10.20 -6.44 -12.83
C SER A 103 11.29 -7.28 -12.21
N SER A 104 10.90 -8.23 -11.38
CA SER A 104 11.78 -9.23 -10.78
C SER A 104 11.41 -10.59 -11.30
N ALA A 105 12.38 -11.23 -11.95
CA ALA A 105 12.22 -12.59 -12.42
C ALA A 105 12.08 -13.54 -11.22
N ALA A 106 11.06 -14.40 -11.23
CA ALA A 106 10.93 -15.45 -10.24
C ALA A 106 11.96 -16.55 -10.52
N SER A 107 12.70 -17.01 -9.52
CA SER A 107 13.49 -18.23 -9.69
C SER A 107 12.62 -19.46 -9.40
N ASN A 108 12.90 -20.56 -10.10
CA ASN A 108 12.15 -21.81 -9.91
C ASN A 108 12.29 -22.33 -8.48
N GLU A 109 11.17 -22.71 -7.88
CA GLU A 109 11.12 -23.20 -6.50
C GLU A 109 11.72 -22.23 -5.46
N GLN A 110 11.66 -20.95 -5.75
CA GLN A 110 12.10 -19.90 -4.84
C GLN A 110 10.92 -19.27 -4.11
N LEU A 111 10.97 -19.30 -2.78
CA LEU A 111 10.08 -18.53 -1.93
C LEU A 111 10.61 -17.09 -1.81
N ASN A 112 9.88 -16.13 -2.32
CA ASN A 112 10.14 -14.71 -2.09
C ASN A 112 9.28 -14.21 -0.95
N VAL A 113 9.85 -13.43 -0.05
CA VAL A 113 9.20 -12.98 1.19
C VAL A 113 9.42 -11.48 1.37
N MET A 114 8.34 -10.73 1.54
CA MET A 114 8.35 -9.27 1.66
C MET A 114 7.66 -8.84 2.96
N LEU A 115 8.36 -8.06 3.77
CA LEU A 115 7.80 -7.47 4.99
C LEU A 115 6.81 -6.37 4.66
N CYS A 116 5.70 -6.32 5.38
CA CYS A 116 4.73 -5.23 5.34
C CYS A 116 4.05 -5.06 6.70
N THR A 117 3.60 -3.84 6.98
CA THR A 117 2.86 -3.52 8.21
C THR A 117 1.40 -3.28 7.88
N ALA A 118 0.48 -3.89 8.62
CA ALA A 118 -0.94 -3.63 8.46
C ALA A 118 -1.28 -2.22 8.94
N VAL A 119 -1.83 -1.39 8.04
CA VAL A 119 -2.23 -0.01 8.38
C VAL A 119 -3.60 0.08 9.05
N VAL A 120 -4.43 -0.94 8.85
CA VAL A 120 -5.77 -1.05 9.46
C VAL A 120 -6.04 -2.48 9.90
N SER A 121 -6.83 -2.65 10.96
CA SER A 121 -7.37 -3.97 11.30
C SER A 121 -8.47 -4.34 10.30
N ARG A 122 -8.32 -5.49 9.64
CA ARG A 122 -9.22 -5.92 8.58
C ARG A 122 -9.17 -7.43 8.39
N THR A 123 -10.30 -8.03 8.08
CA THR A 123 -10.35 -9.41 7.58
C THR A 123 -10.07 -9.39 6.07
N VAL A 124 -9.09 -10.20 5.65
CA VAL A 124 -8.71 -10.41 4.25
C VAL A 124 -9.10 -11.81 3.82
N THR A 125 -9.54 -11.93 2.57
CA THR A 125 -9.99 -13.21 1.97
C THR A 125 -9.19 -13.58 0.73
N THR A 126 -8.33 -12.66 0.26
CA THR A 126 -7.61 -12.80 -1.01
C THR A 126 -6.16 -12.36 -0.80
N LEU A 127 -5.23 -13.10 -1.36
CA LEU A 127 -3.83 -12.68 -1.53
C LEU A 127 -3.58 -12.41 -3.02
N GLY A 128 -2.73 -11.44 -3.33
CA GLY A 128 -2.46 -11.04 -4.71
C GLY A 128 -1.03 -10.60 -4.95
N ALA A 129 -0.66 -10.61 -6.24
CA ALA A 129 0.60 -10.12 -6.77
C ALA A 129 0.36 -9.41 -8.11
N LEU A 130 1.30 -8.57 -8.53
CA LEU A 130 1.26 -7.96 -9.87
C LEU A 130 2.28 -8.68 -10.77
N ILE A 131 1.77 -9.27 -11.86
CA ILE A 131 2.58 -9.96 -12.87
C ILE A 131 2.97 -8.99 -13.97
N GLY A 132 4.26 -8.71 -14.10
CA GLY A 132 4.84 -7.85 -15.14
C GLY A 132 5.21 -8.59 -16.42
N THR A 133 5.49 -9.90 -16.33
CA THR A 133 5.69 -10.80 -17.48
C THR A 133 5.04 -12.14 -17.15
N ALA A 134 4.17 -12.60 -18.05
CA ALA A 134 3.52 -13.89 -17.90
C ALA A 134 4.53 -15.04 -18.04
N GLY A 135 4.42 -16.03 -17.17
CA GLY A 135 5.26 -17.23 -17.19
C GLY A 135 4.54 -18.46 -17.72
N VAL A 136 5.28 -19.57 -17.84
CA VAL A 136 4.73 -20.90 -18.10
C VAL A 136 4.89 -21.74 -16.85
N THR A 137 3.89 -21.73 -16.00
CA THR A 137 3.92 -22.35 -14.66
C THR A 137 3.19 -23.69 -14.60
N ALA A 138 2.57 -24.14 -15.69
CA ALA A 138 1.79 -25.36 -15.70
C ALA A 138 2.64 -26.63 -15.50
N GLY A 139 2.17 -27.53 -14.64
CA GLY A 139 2.66 -28.90 -14.52
C GLY A 139 3.91 -29.10 -13.66
N VAL A 140 4.34 -28.10 -12.88
CA VAL A 140 5.56 -28.20 -12.07
C VAL A 140 5.36 -27.57 -10.69
N GLY A 141 5.28 -28.37 -9.65
CA GLY A 141 5.32 -27.91 -8.26
C GLY A 141 4.22 -26.92 -7.84
N ALA A 142 4.45 -26.25 -6.75
CA ALA A 142 3.51 -25.30 -6.16
C ALA A 142 3.67 -23.90 -6.76
N ASN A 143 2.53 -23.29 -7.07
CA ASN A 143 2.39 -21.88 -7.45
C ASN A 143 1.38 -21.25 -6.48
N GLU A 144 1.86 -20.51 -5.50
CA GLU A 144 1.06 -20.10 -4.35
C GLU A 144 1.50 -18.75 -3.81
N LEU A 145 0.57 -18.03 -3.17
CA LEU A 145 0.87 -16.87 -2.33
C LEU A 145 0.63 -17.24 -0.87
N GLY A 146 1.43 -16.69 0.02
CA GLY A 146 1.35 -16.94 1.46
C GLY A 146 1.42 -15.69 2.29
N LEU A 147 0.86 -15.75 3.48
CA LEU A 147 0.94 -14.74 4.53
C LEU A 147 1.52 -15.37 5.79
N TYR A 148 2.58 -14.78 6.30
CA TYR A 148 3.22 -15.20 7.53
C TYR A 148 3.12 -14.11 8.59
N THR A 149 3.05 -14.51 9.84
CA THR A 149 3.26 -13.59 10.96
C THR A 149 4.69 -13.06 10.97
N GLU A 150 4.95 -12.01 11.74
CA GLU A 150 6.30 -11.51 12.00
C GLU A 150 7.26 -12.58 12.53
N ALA A 151 6.75 -13.52 13.34
CA ALA A 151 7.51 -14.67 13.86
C ALA A 151 7.81 -15.74 12.79
N GLY A 152 7.31 -15.58 11.57
CA GLY A 152 7.56 -16.50 10.46
C GLY A 152 6.61 -17.70 10.41
N THR A 153 5.48 -17.68 11.09
CA THR A 153 4.46 -18.75 11.01
C THR A 153 3.49 -18.48 9.87
N LEU A 154 3.26 -19.44 8.98
CA LEU A 154 2.27 -19.37 7.91
C LEU A 154 0.85 -19.33 8.51
N VAL A 155 0.10 -18.29 8.17
CA VAL A 155 -1.26 -18.08 8.71
C VAL A 155 -2.34 -18.02 7.63
N ALA A 156 -1.94 -17.80 6.37
CA ALA A 156 -2.85 -17.88 5.22
C ALA A 156 -2.07 -18.25 3.97
N GLN A 157 -2.71 -18.96 3.05
CA GLN A 157 -2.13 -19.41 1.78
C GLN A 157 -3.24 -19.48 0.74
N THR A 158 -2.93 -19.19 -0.52
CA THR A 158 -3.87 -19.41 -1.62
C THR A 158 -3.91 -20.90 -2.00
N GLY A 159 -4.92 -21.26 -2.79
CA GLY A 159 -4.83 -22.44 -3.64
C GLY A 159 -3.82 -22.24 -4.79
N ASP A 160 -3.90 -23.13 -5.77
CA ASP A 160 -3.03 -23.10 -6.96
C ASP A 160 -3.22 -21.80 -7.77
N MET A 161 -2.12 -21.08 -8.01
CA MET A 161 -2.03 -19.84 -8.76
C MET A 161 -1.44 -20.04 -10.17
N THR A 162 -1.30 -21.26 -10.66
CA THR A 162 -0.66 -21.61 -11.95
C THR A 162 -1.22 -20.78 -13.11
N THR A 163 -2.54 -20.70 -13.25
CA THR A 163 -3.20 -19.90 -14.29
C THR A 163 -2.99 -18.40 -14.09
N ALA A 164 -3.05 -17.93 -12.84
CA ALA A 164 -2.92 -16.51 -12.52
C ALA A 164 -1.50 -16.01 -12.82
N PHE A 165 -0.46 -16.77 -12.49
CA PHE A 165 0.94 -16.40 -12.78
C PHE A 165 1.31 -16.51 -14.28
N SER A 166 0.47 -17.15 -15.07
CA SER A 166 0.59 -17.22 -16.52
C SER A 166 -0.13 -16.09 -17.25
N THR A 167 -0.66 -15.09 -16.53
CA THR A 167 -1.42 -13.96 -17.08
C THR A 167 -0.82 -12.64 -16.60
N LEU A 168 -0.71 -11.67 -17.51
CA LEU A 168 -0.27 -10.31 -17.16
C LEU A 168 -1.31 -9.59 -16.29
N GLY A 169 -0.85 -8.77 -15.34
CA GLY A 169 -1.70 -7.94 -14.50
C GLY A 169 -1.83 -8.47 -13.08
N PHE A 170 -2.93 -8.14 -12.41
CA PHE A 170 -3.18 -8.56 -11.04
C PHE A 170 -3.56 -10.04 -10.99
N ALA A 171 -2.71 -10.84 -10.35
CA ALA A 171 -2.94 -12.24 -10.05
C ALA A 171 -3.48 -12.35 -8.62
N GLU A 172 -4.68 -12.88 -8.45
CA GLU A 172 -5.35 -13.00 -7.16
C GLU A 172 -5.81 -14.43 -6.91
N GLY A 173 -5.63 -14.89 -5.67
CA GLY A 173 -6.13 -16.17 -5.20
C GLY A 173 -6.87 -16.04 -3.86
N ALA A 174 -8.00 -16.75 -3.75
CA ALA A 174 -8.70 -16.85 -2.48
C ALA A 174 -7.83 -17.59 -1.45
N ILE A 175 -7.90 -17.17 -0.19
CA ILE A 175 -7.30 -17.91 0.93
C ILE A 175 -7.99 -19.27 1.04
N ALA A 176 -7.21 -20.35 1.02
CA ALA A 176 -7.70 -21.72 1.03
C ALA A 176 -7.01 -22.63 2.07
N ASN A 177 -5.88 -22.20 2.63
CA ASN A 177 -5.01 -22.94 3.56
C ASN A 177 -4.27 -21.96 4.50
N PRO A 178 -3.62 -22.40 5.58
CA PRO A 178 -3.61 -23.75 6.13
C PRO A 178 -4.91 -24.06 6.92
N GLY A 179 -5.22 -25.34 7.06
CA GLY A 179 -6.32 -25.79 7.92
C GLY A 179 -7.74 -25.43 7.44
N SER A 180 -7.94 -25.26 6.11
CA SER A 180 -9.24 -24.93 5.50
C SER A 180 -9.79 -23.55 5.90
N ILE A 181 -8.93 -22.61 6.32
CA ILE A 181 -9.36 -21.24 6.53
C ILE A 181 -9.65 -20.55 5.17
N THR A 182 -10.61 -19.64 5.17
CA THR A 182 -10.98 -18.83 3.99
C THR A 182 -10.73 -17.34 4.18
N SER A 183 -10.25 -16.96 5.35
CA SER A 183 -9.95 -15.57 5.67
C SER A 183 -8.94 -15.47 6.82
N PHE A 184 -8.28 -14.32 6.93
CA PHE A 184 -7.39 -14.00 8.03
C PHE A 184 -7.63 -12.57 8.51
N SER A 185 -7.62 -12.35 9.83
CA SER A 185 -7.80 -11.02 10.44
C SER A 185 -6.47 -10.36 10.70
N LEU A 186 -6.18 -9.29 9.96
CA LEU A 186 -5.03 -8.42 10.16
C LEU A 186 -5.25 -7.53 11.39
N ILE A 187 -4.17 -7.22 12.10
CA ILE A 187 -4.16 -6.30 13.25
C ILE A 187 -3.38 -5.05 12.86
N ALA A 188 -3.99 -3.87 13.00
CA ALA A 188 -3.32 -2.60 12.70
C ALA A 188 -2.02 -2.46 13.51
N GLY A 189 -0.95 -2.02 12.86
CA GLY A 189 0.38 -1.87 13.43
C GLY A 189 1.20 -3.16 13.52
N ALA A 190 0.60 -4.34 13.27
CA ALA A 190 1.33 -5.60 13.26
C ALA A 190 2.08 -5.80 11.94
N ASN A 191 3.25 -6.42 12.01
CA ASN A 191 4.06 -6.80 10.88
C ASN A 191 3.70 -8.20 10.38
N TYR A 192 3.75 -8.35 9.07
CA TYR A 192 3.52 -9.61 8.36
C TYR A 192 4.50 -9.75 7.22
N TYR A 193 4.73 -10.99 6.79
CA TYR A 193 5.43 -11.27 5.55
C TYR A 193 4.45 -11.80 4.51
N LEU A 194 4.35 -11.12 3.36
CA LEU A 194 3.70 -11.65 2.17
C LEU A 194 4.73 -12.39 1.34
N ALA A 195 4.35 -13.55 0.80
CA ALA A 195 5.26 -14.43 0.10
C ALA A 195 4.68 -14.96 -1.21
N SER A 196 5.56 -15.30 -2.15
CA SER A 196 5.24 -16.09 -3.32
C SER A 196 6.16 -17.30 -3.44
N LEU A 197 5.60 -18.42 -3.78
CA LEU A 197 6.32 -19.60 -4.26
C LEU A 197 5.92 -19.84 -5.71
N VAL A 198 6.90 -20.00 -6.60
CA VAL A 198 6.67 -20.19 -8.03
C VAL A 198 7.45 -21.38 -8.54
N SER A 199 6.77 -22.26 -9.26
CA SER A 199 7.39 -23.33 -10.03
C SER A 199 7.03 -23.18 -11.51
N PHE A 200 8.02 -23.27 -12.41
CA PHE A 200 7.82 -23.10 -13.85
C PHE A 200 8.73 -24.02 -14.66
N SER A 201 8.30 -24.36 -15.86
CA SER A 201 9.04 -25.27 -16.75
C SER A 201 9.49 -24.63 -18.07
N GLY A 202 9.14 -23.37 -18.30
CA GLY A 202 9.42 -22.67 -19.56
C GLY A 202 9.75 -21.21 -19.31
N THR A 203 8.92 -20.31 -19.82
CA THR A 203 9.11 -18.88 -19.62
C THR A 203 8.93 -18.51 -18.14
N GLN A 204 9.92 -17.85 -17.61
CA GLN A 204 9.96 -17.37 -16.23
C GLN A 204 8.94 -16.24 -16.02
N PRO A 205 8.02 -16.33 -15.05
CA PRO A 205 7.18 -15.20 -14.70
C PRO A 205 8.00 -14.11 -14.02
N HIS A 206 7.67 -12.84 -14.28
CA HIS A 206 8.26 -11.72 -13.57
C HIS A 206 7.18 -11.01 -12.75
N PHE A 207 7.46 -10.77 -11.50
CA PHE A 207 6.64 -9.94 -10.65
C PHE A 207 7.01 -8.48 -10.81
N ALA A 208 6.01 -7.61 -10.91
CA ALA A 208 6.24 -6.17 -10.86
C ALA A 208 6.55 -5.71 -9.43
N GLY A 209 7.41 -4.72 -9.31
CA GLY A 209 7.85 -4.22 -8.03
C GLY A 209 8.58 -2.88 -8.14
N VAL A 210 9.22 -2.49 -7.07
CA VAL A 210 10.11 -1.33 -7.01
C VAL A 210 11.55 -1.81 -6.81
N ALA A 211 12.51 -1.13 -7.43
CA ALA A 211 13.91 -1.39 -7.18
C ALA A 211 14.18 -1.11 -5.69
N ALA A 212 14.53 -2.13 -4.94
CA ALA A 212 15.06 -1.91 -3.59
C ALA A 212 16.44 -1.28 -3.73
N LEU A 213 16.68 -0.18 -3.04
CA LEU A 213 18.05 0.20 -2.69
C LEU A 213 18.64 -1.03 -2.00
N THR A 214 19.83 -1.46 -2.39
CA THR A 214 20.53 -2.66 -1.90
C THR A 214 20.43 -2.77 -0.38
N GLN A 215 19.35 -3.36 0.11
CA GLN A 215 19.03 -3.38 1.54
C GLN A 215 19.43 -4.73 2.12
N THR A 216 20.70 -4.82 2.43
CA THR A 216 21.21 -5.82 3.39
C THR A 216 20.80 -5.51 4.82
N TYR A 217 20.05 -4.44 5.05
CA TYR A 217 19.78 -3.94 6.40
C TYR A 217 18.43 -4.42 6.92
N ALA A 218 18.47 -4.99 8.12
CA ALA A 218 17.29 -5.09 8.96
C ALA A 218 17.03 -3.70 9.57
N LEU A 219 15.87 -3.13 9.34
CA LEU A 219 15.42 -1.96 10.09
C LEU A 219 14.77 -2.46 11.38
N ASN A 220 15.33 -2.09 12.53
CA ASN A 220 14.83 -2.55 13.84
C ASN A 220 14.73 -4.09 13.97
N GLY A 221 15.65 -4.84 13.35
CA GLY A 221 15.62 -6.30 13.36
C GLY A 221 14.69 -6.94 12.31
N HIS A 222 13.96 -6.15 11.53
CA HIS A 222 13.04 -6.64 10.50
C HIS A 222 13.70 -6.67 9.12
N TYR A 223 13.60 -7.80 8.46
CA TYR A 223 14.17 -8.03 7.12
C TYR A 223 13.13 -7.76 6.04
N MET A 224 13.32 -6.68 5.26
CA MET A 224 12.32 -6.14 4.34
C MET A 224 12.01 -7.05 3.16
N SER A 225 13.04 -7.64 2.54
CA SER A 225 12.90 -8.42 1.32
C SER A 225 13.90 -9.56 1.33
N ARG A 226 13.40 -10.78 1.27
CA ARG A 226 14.18 -12.02 1.44
C ARG A 226 13.75 -13.09 0.47
N PHE A 227 14.63 -14.07 0.24
CA PHE A 227 14.27 -15.29 -0.48
C PHE A 227 14.89 -16.55 0.14
N LEU A 228 14.23 -17.68 -0.09
CA LEU A 228 14.69 -19.02 0.25
C LEU A 228 14.55 -19.90 -1.00
N GLY A 229 15.63 -20.51 -1.44
CA GLY A 229 15.65 -21.41 -2.62
C GLY A 229 15.18 -22.82 -2.31
N SER A 230 14.91 -23.57 -3.38
CA SER A 230 14.63 -25.02 -3.33
C SER A 230 13.44 -25.41 -2.46
N GLN A 231 12.32 -24.69 -2.62
CA GLN A 231 11.08 -24.98 -1.91
C GLN A 231 10.07 -25.64 -2.87
N ALA A 232 9.79 -26.92 -2.67
CA ALA A 232 8.78 -27.62 -3.47
C ALA A 232 7.34 -27.28 -3.03
N THR A 233 7.15 -26.82 -1.80
CA THR A 233 5.85 -26.42 -1.21
C THR A 233 6.04 -25.21 -0.33
N MET A 234 4.96 -24.46 -0.09
CA MET A 234 4.95 -23.33 0.85
C MET A 234 5.31 -23.83 2.25
N PRO A 235 6.43 -23.37 2.86
CA PRO A 235 6.82 -23.87 4.19
C PRO A 235 5.88 -23.33 5.28
N GLY A 236 5.53 -24.17 6.26
CA GLY A 236 4.69 -23.76 7.39
C GLY A 236 5.35 -22.74 8.32
N THR A 237 6.70 -22.66 8.28
CA THR A 237 7.48 -21.69 9.04
C THR A 237 8.68 -21.22 8.25
N ILE A 238 9.05 -19.95 8.43
CA ILE A 238 10.26 -19.33 7.86
C ILE A 238 11.07 -18.67 8.98
N THR A 239 12.36 -18.51 8.76
CA THR A 239 13.25 -17.72 9.63
C THR A 239 13.87 -16.60 8.81
N PRO A 240 13.24 -15.39 8.73
CA PRO A 240 13.68 -14.32 7.84
C PRO A 240 15.15 -13.91 8.02
N SER A 241 15.70 -14.02 9.24
CA SER A 241 17.10 -13.73 9.54
C SER A 241 18.10 -14.68 8.85
N SER A 242 17.69 -15.90 8.52
CA SER A 242 18.53 -16.89 7.83
C SER A 242 18.37 -16.89 6.30
N MET A 243 17.43 -16.10 5.77
CA MET A 243 17.16 -16.04 4.33
C MET A 243 18.08 -15.05 3.63
N SER A 244 18.32 -15.27 2.33
CA SER A 244 19.12 -14.36 1.50
C SER A 244 18.38 -13.06 1.19
N ALA A 245 19.13 -11.96 1.01
CA ALA A 245 18.54 -10.68 0.65
C ALA A 245 18.01 -10.68 -0.78
N GLN A 246 16.82 -10.11 -1.00
CA GLN A 246 16.21 -9.92 -2.31
C GLN A 246 16.41 -8.45 -2.74
N PRO A 247 16.98 -8.18 -3.93
CA PRO A 247 17.29 -6.82 -4.37
C PRO A 247 16.08 -6.02 -4.86
N THR A 248 14.92 -6.65 -5.00
CA THR A 248 13.69 -6.01 -5.48
C THR A 248 12.58 -6.22 -4.48
N THR A 249 11.83 -5.16 -4.16
CA THR A 249 10.58 -5.28 -3.41
C THR A 249 9.46 -5.57 -4.40
N ILE A 250 8.99 -6.80 -4.40
CA ILE A 250 7.89 -7.26 -5.24
C ILE A 250 6.58 -6.74 -4.65
N LEU A 251 5.62 -6.36 -5.50
CA LEU A 251 4.27 -6.02 -5.06
C LEU A 251 3.47 -7.28 -4.75
N PHE A 252 3.27 -7.52 -3.47
CA PHE A 252 2.28 -8.44 -2.94
C PHE A 252 1.26 -7.65 -2.11
N TYR A 253 0.02 -8.15 -2.05
CA TYR A 253 -1.05 -7.52 -1.29
C TYR A 253 -2.05 -8.54 -0.73
N ALA A 254 -2.85 -8.09 0.25
CA ALA A 254 -3.99 -8.83 0.80
C ALA A 254 -5.23 -7.93 0.89
N ARG A 255 -6.40 -8.47 0.52
CA ARG A 255 -7.68 -7.77 0.57
C ARG A 255 -8.85 -8.64 1.04
#